data_32022b18e6711a489638e13fd6657df4
#
_entry.id   32022b18e6711a489638e13fd6657df4
#
_cell.length_a   1.000
_cell.length_b   1.000
_cell.length_c   1.000
_cell.angle_alpha   90.00
_cell.angle_beta   90.00
_cell.angle_gamma   90.00
#
_symmetry.space_group_name_H-M   'P 1'
#
loop_
_entity.id
_entity.type
_entity.pdbx_description
1 polymer ?
#
loop_
_entity_poly.entity_id
_entity_poly.type
_entity_poly.pdbx_seq_one_letter_code
_entity_poly.pdbx_strand_id
1 'polypeptide(L)'
;MNMDYCVSSAMRYNMDRIRWIILYYDIMCQYWKNLKRRFRGNTFLHLPRHTYIQRAIGLFHVHGHIDSCFPRYASSYIKGAGQIDGEVLETLWAVLNSIHASIRRMSTSNRRETLDDHMNDSNWKKLVGMGQSFGPNKEDNETHTD
;
A
#
# COMPACT_ATOMS: atom_id res chain seq x y z
N MET A 1 3.50 -11.68 14.58
CA MET A 1 2.77 -10.46 14.99
C MET A 1 1.37 -10.56 14.42
N ASN A 2 0.38 -10.27 15.21
CA ASN A 2 -0.98 -10.46 14.77
C ASN A 2 -1.46 -9.24 13.96
N MET A 3 -1.89 -9.43 12.71
CA MET A 3 -2.40 -8.38 11.85
C MET A 3 -3.59 -7.62 12.50
N ASP A 4 -4.40 -8.31 13.30
CA ASP A 4 -5.49 -7.66 14.03
C ASP A 4 -4.99 -6.56 14.97
N TYR A 5 -3.84 -6.77 15.61
CA TYR A 5 -3.22 -5.76 16.47
C TYR A 5 -2.74 -4.55 15.64
N CYS A 6 -2.12 -4.77 14.49
CA CYS A 6 -1.68 -3.69 13.61
C CYS A 6 -2.86 -2.85 13.13
N VAL A 7 -3.93 -3.51 12.67
CA VAL A 7 -5.16 -2.83 12.24
C VAL A 7 -5.80 -2.06 13.40
N SER A 8 -5.89 -2.68 14.57
CA SER A 8 -6.43 -2.01 15.78
C SER A 8 -5.60 -0.78 16.16
N SER A 9 -4.27 -0.87 16.14
CA SER A 9 -3.37 0.24 16.44
C SER A 9 -3.54 1.38 15.44
N ALA A 10 -3.54 1.08 14.16
CA ALA A 10 -3.75 2.07 13.10
C ALA A 10 -5.11 2.77 13.24
N MET A 11 -6.16 2.02 13.61
CA MET A 11 -7.51 2.54 13.77
C MET A 11 -7.73 3.36 15.06
N ARG A 12 -6.74 3.41 15.95
CA ARG A 12 -6.79 4.27 17.15
C ARG A 12 -6.16 5.64 16.92
N TYR A 13 -5.33 5.76 15.88
CA TYR A 13 -4.54 6.97 15.68
C TYR A 13 -5.27 7.95 14.75
N ASN A 14 -5.64 9.11 15.27
CA ASN A 14 -6.26 10.23 14.53
C ASN A 14 -7.51 9.87 13.70
N MET A 15 -8.33 8.92 14.17
CA MET A 15 -9.49 8.40 13.43
C MET A 15 -10.83 9.06 13.82
N ASP A 16 -10.86 9.97 14.78
CA ASP A 16 -12.11 10.49 15.38
C ASP A 16 -13.05 11.19 14.39
N ARG A 17 -12.49 11.75 13.32
CA ARG A 17 -13.26 12.46 12.28
C ARG A 17 -13.37 11.71 10.96
N ILE A 18 -12.76 10.53 10.86
CA ILE A 18 -12.72 9.77 9.61
C ILE A 18 -13.94 8.86 9.54
N ARG A 19 -14.81 9.11 8.55
CA ARG A 19 -16.06 8.36 8.33
C ARG A 19 -15.90 7.19 7.39
N TRP A 20 -14.88 7.19 6.56
CA TRP A 20 -14.66 6.19 5.52
C TRP A 20 -13.17 5.96 5.29
N ILE A 21 -12.76 4.70 5.24
CA ILE A 21 -11.38 4.28 4.97
C ILE A 21 -11.37 3.11 3.99
N ILE A 22 -10.28 2.96 3.27
CA ILE A 22 -9.97 1.75 2.52
C ILE A 22 -8.85 1.03 3.24
N LEU A 23 -9.09 -0.24 3.57
CA LEU A 23 -8.09 -1.11 4.17
C LEU A 23 -7.60 -2.09 3.10
N TYR A 24 -6.35 -1.92 2.68
CA TYR A 24 -5.65 -2.82 1.78
C TYR A 24 -4.97 -3.94 2.55
N TYR A 25 -5.18 -5.18 2.13
CA TYR A 25 -4.46 -6.34 2.63
C TYR A 25 -4.52 -7.48 1.61
N ASP A 26 -3.37 -8.12 1.34
CA ASP A 26 -3.21 -9.11 0.26
C ASP A 26 -4.25 -10.24 0.34
N ILE A 27 -4.56 -10.72 1.52
CA ILE A 27 -5.54 -11.78 1.76
C ILE A 27 -6.86 -11.24 2.35
N MET A 28 -7.27 -10.02 2.01
CA MET A 28 -8.47 -9.38 2.56
C MET A 28 -9.73 -10.24 2.42
N CYS A 29 -9.87 -10.98 1.33
CA CYS A 29 -10.99 -11.89 1.10
C CYS A 29 -11.14 -12.98 2.18
N GLN A 30 -10.03 -13.41 2.79
CA GLN A 30 -10.02 -14.37 3.89
C GLN A 30 -10.02 -13.68 5.25
N TYR A 31 -9.19 -12.64 5.39
CA TYR A 31 -9.00 -11.90 6.64
C TYR A 31 -10.31 -11.34 7.19
N TRP A 32 -11.14 -10.77 6.31
CA TRP A 32 -12.39 -10.12 6.70
C TRP A 32 -13.46 -11.08 7.22
N LYS A 33 -13.50 -12.33 6.76
CA LYS A 33 -14.56 -13.30 7.09
C LYS A 33 -14.84 -13.40 8.59
N ASN A 34 -13.78 -13.38 9.41
CA ASN A 34 -13.89 -13.55 10.86
C ASN A 34 -13.46 -12.32 11.67
N LEU A 35 -13.22 -11.18 11.02
CA LEU A 35 -12.69 -9.99 11.68
C LEU A 35 -13.55 -9.57 12.87
N LYS A 36 -14.85 -9.39 12.67
CA LYS A 36 -15.77 -8.95 13.73
C LYS A 36 -15.77 -9.89 14.94
N ARG A 37 -15.69 -11.22 14.70
CA ARG A 37 -15.64 -12.23 15.77
C ARG A 37 -14.35 -12.10 16.57
N ARG A 38 -13.20 -11.97 15.90
CA ARG A 38 -11.90 -11.82 16.55
C ARG A 38 -11.81 -10.55 17.40
N PHE A 39 -12.35 -9.45 16.90
CA PHE A 39 -12.33 -8.18 17.63
C PHE A 39 -13.30 -8.16 18.80
N ARG A 40 -14.49 -8.76 18.68
CA ARG A 40 -15.44 -8.86 19.83
C ARG A 40 -14.92 -9.71 20.98
N GLY A 41 -14.14 -10.75 20.69
CA GLY A 41 -13.58 -11.66 21.69
C GLY A 41 -12.32 -11.15 22.36
N ASN A 42 -11.87 -9.92 22.09
CA ASN A 42 -10.59 -9.42 22.58
C ASN A 42 -10.70 -7.97 23.06
N THR A 43 -10.36 -7.74 24.34
CA THR A 43 -10.43 -6.42 24.98
C THR A 43 -9.33 -5.45 24.51
N PHE A 44 -8.25 -5.95 23.93
CA PHE A 44 -7.13 -5.15 23.43
C PHE A 44 -7.33 -4.65 22.00
N LEU A 45 -8.28 -5.24 21.26
CA LEU A 45 -8.55 -4.89 19.88
C LEU A 45 -9.72 -3.91 19.77
N HIS A 46 -9.52 -2.87 18.94
CA HIS A 46 -10.52 -1.84 18.75
C HIS A 46 -10.81 -1.63 17.25
N LEU A 47 -12.10 -1.52 16.93
CA LEU A 47 -12.57 -1.02 15.63
C LEU A 47 -13.45 0.21 15.86
N PRO A 48 -13.25 1.30 15.11
CA PRO A 48 -14.08 2.49 15.26
C PRO A 48 -15.53 2.16 14.85
N ARG A 49 -16.48 2.57 15.71
CA ARG A 49 -17.92 2.24 15.52
C ARG A 49 -18.58 3.04 14.40
N HIS A 50 -18.06 4.22 14.10
CA HIS A 50 -18.65 5.17 13.16
C HIS A 50 -17.90 5.30 11.83
N THR A 51 -16.87 4.47 11.62
CA THR A 51 -16.07 4.48 10.40
C THR A 51 -16.47 3.28 9.52
N TYR A 52 -16.85 3.56 8.30
CA TYR A 52 -17.04 2.51 7.30
C TYR A 52 -15.68 2.06 6.77
N ILE A 53 -15.43 0.75 6.81
CA ILE A 53 -14.18 0.14 6.34
C ILE A 53 -14.45 -0.55 5.02
N GLN A 54 -13.99 0.07 3.94
CA GLN A 54 -13.96 -0.53 2.61
C GLN A 54 -12.78 -1.49 2.53
N ARG A 55 -13.01 -2.66 1.96
CA ARG A 55 -12.02 -3.72 1.81
C ARG A 55 -11.37 -3.64 0.44
N ALA A 56 -10.04 -3.76 0.38
CA ALA A 56 -9.31 -3.75 -0.87
C ALA A 56 -8.14 -4.75 -0.85
N ILE A 57 -7.73 -5.17 -2.04
CA ILE A 57 -6.51 -5.94 -2.29
C ILE A 57 -5.74 -5.17 -3.35
N GLY A 58 -4.41 -5.08 -3.21
CA GLY A 58 -3.54 -4.46 -4.19
C GLY A 58 -3.67 -5.12 -5.57
N LEU A 59 -3.48 -4.33 -6.64
CA LEU A 59 -3.73 -4.81 -8.01
C LEU A 59 -2.85 -6.01 -8.38
N PHE A 60 -1.59 -6.01 -7.95
CA PHE A 60 -0.68 -7.13 -8.20
C PHE A 60 -1.18 -8.41 -7.52
N HIS A 61 -1.57 -8.32 -6.25
CA HIS A 61 -2.00 -9.47 -5.47
C HIS A 61 -3.37 -9.99 -5.89
N VAL A 62 -4.31 -9.11 -6.26
CA VAL A 62 -5.68 -9.53 -6.60
C VAL A 62 -5.73 -10.44 -7.84
N HIS A 63 -4.78 -10.29 -8.77
CA HIS A 63 -4.66 -11.17 -9.93
C HIS A 63 -4.26 -12.60 -9.57
N GLY A 64 -3.62 -12.82 -8.43
CA GLY A 64 -3.30 -14.15 -7.90
C GLY A 64 -4.46 -14.84 -7.17
N HIS A 65 -5.61 -14.16 -7.01
CA HIS A 65 -6.80 -14.68 -6.36
C HIS A 65 -7.77 -15.32 -7.37
N ILE A 66 -8.84 -15.94 -6.84
CA ILE A 66 -9.94 -16.41 -7.68
C ILE A 66 -10.62 -15.23 -8.37
N ASP A 67 -11.13 -15.43 -9.59
CA ASP A 67 -11.70 -14.38 -10.45
C ASP A 67 -12.74 -13.49 -9.76
N SER A 68 -13.54 -14.09 -8.88
CA SER A 68 -14.57 -13.35 -8.13
C SER A 68 -14.01 -12.34 -7.11
N CYS A 69 -12.71 -12.38 -6.79
CA CYS A 69 -12.08 -11.41 -5.91
C CYS A 69 -11.79 -10.09 -6.64
N PHE A 70 -11.49 -10.14 -7.92
CA PHE A 70 -11.13 -8.96 -8.69
C PHE A 70 -12.22 -7.86 -8.64
N PRO A 71 -13.47 -8.11 -9.05
CA PRO A 71 -14.51 -7.07 -9.02
C PRO A 71 -14.91 -6.65 -7.60
N ARG A 72 -14.56 -7.44 -6.58
CA ARG A 72 -14.95 -7.16 -5.19
C ARG A 72 -13.92 -6.35 -4.40
N TYR A 73 -12.64 -6.46 -4.77
CA TYR A 73 -11.55 -5.96 -3.95
C TYR A 73 -10.52 -5.11 -4.70
N ALA A 74 -10.51 -5.12 -6.04
CA ALA A 74 -9.61 -4.25 -6.80
C ALA A 74 -10.03 -2.79 -6.67
N SER A 75 -9.06 -1.88 -6.50
CA SER A 75 -9.29 -0.45 -6.32
C SER A 75 -10.09 0.17 -7.45
N SER A 76 -9.90 -0.28 -8.68
CA SER A 76 -10.62 0.19 -9.87
C SER A 76 -12.15 0.02 -9.79
N TYR A 77 -12.64 -0.90 -8.97
CA TYR A 77 -14.07 -1.13 -8.73
C TYR A 77 -14.59 -0.49 -7.43
N ILE A 78 -13.74 0.15 -6.67
CA ILE A 78 -14.12 0.80 -5.40
C ILE A 78 -14.42 2.26 -5.67
N LYS A 79 -15.69 2.66 -5.51
CA LYS A 79 -16.12 4.05 -5.70
C LYS A 79 -15.33 4.98 -4.76
N GLY A 80 -14.67 5.97 -5.33
CA GLY A 80 -13.89 6.96 -4.60
C GLY A 80 -12.45 6.55 -4.25
N ALA A 81 -12.00 5.35 -4.62
CA ALA A 81 -10.62 4.94 -4.42
C ALA A 81 -9.64 5.61 -5.39
N GLY A 82 -10.11 5.99 -6.59
CA GLY A 82 -9.23 6.47 -7.64
C GLY A 82 -8.36 5.35 -8.24
N GLN A 83 -7.31 5.73 -8.94
CA GLN A 83 -6.34 4.78 -9.52
C GLN A 83 -5.19 4.52 -8.53
N ILE A 84 -5.50 3.88 -7.43
CA ILE A 84 -4.49 3.46 -6.45
C ILE A 84 -4.20 1.98 -6.68
N ASP A 85 -2.94 1.64 -6.97
CA ASP A 85 -2.51 0.24 -7.08
C ASP A 85 -2.38 -0.43 -5.70
N GLY A 86 -2.08 0.36 -4.65
CA GLY A 86 -1.93 -0.12 -3.28
C GLY A 86 -0.61 -0.85 -3.00
N GLU A 87 0.39 -0.73 -3.89
CA GLU A 87 1.58 -1.58 -3.92
C GLU A 87 2.91 -0.81 -3.94
N VAL A 88 2.94 0.29 -3.20
CA VAL A 88 4.14 1.15 -3.10
C VAL A 88 5.36 0.37 -2.59
N LEU A 89 5.14 -0.61 -1.72
CA LEU A 89 6.21 -1.43 -1.15
C LEU A 89 6.81 -2.40 -2.16
N GLU A 90 6.01 -2.99 -3.03
CA GLU A 90 6.46 -3.91 -4.07
C GLU A 90 7.39 -3.20 -5.07
N THR A 91 7.08 -1.96 -5.41
CA THR A 91 7.95 -1.11 -6.24
C THR A 91 9.31 -0.89 -5.57
N LEU A 92 9.34 -0.66 -4.26
CA LEU A 92 10.58 -0.54 -3.49
C LEU A 92 11.34 -1.88 -3.42
N TRP A 93 10.62 -2.98 -3.16
CA TRP A 93 11.20 -4.32 -3.12
C TRP A 93 11.82 -4.75 -4.44
N ALA A 94 11.23 -4.37 -5.58
CA ALA A 94 11.79 -4.66 -6.90
C ALA A 94 13.20 -4.08 -7.05
N VAL A 95 13.44 -2.86 -6.57
CA VAL A 95 14.78 -2.24 -6.57
C VAL A 95 15.73 -2.96 -5.59
N LEU A 96 15.27 -3.24 -4.37
CA LEU A 96 16.09 -3.89 -3.33
C LEU A 96 16.42 -5.35 -3.67
N ASN A 97 15.59 -6.04 -4.44
CA ASN A 97 15.85 -7.41 -4.88
C ASN A 97 17.10 -7.51 -5.76
N SER A 98 17.48 -6.45 -6.48
CA SER A 98 18.69 -6.43 -7.29
C SER A 98 19.98 -6.60 -6.46
N ILE A 99 19.98 -6.14 -5.20
CA ILE A 99 21.12 -6.21 -4.29
C ILE A 99 21.04 -7.38 -3.31
N HIS A 100 19.95 -8.15 -3.33
CA HIS A 100 19.70 -9.23 -2.37
C HIS A 100 20.86 -10.25 -2.29
N ALA A 101 21.44 -10.64 -3.43
CA ALA A 101 22.53 -11.59 -3.47
C ALA A 101 23.79 -11.08 -2.75
N SER A 102 24.08 -9.77 -2.87
CA SER A 102 25.24 -9.13 -2.24
C SER A 102 25.04 -8.98 -0.74
N ILE A 103 23.86 -8.49 -0.31
CA ILE A 103 23.60 -8.21 1.12
C ILE A 103 23.41 -9.47 1.96
N ARG A 104 23.05 -10.60 1.33
CA ARG A 104 22.79 -11.85 2.04
C ARG A 104 23.99 -12.36 2.85
N ARG A 105 25.21 -12.10 2.40
CA ARG A 105 26.46 -12.56 3.01
C ARG A 105 27.11 -11.53 3.92
N MET A 106 26.56 -10.33 4.03
CA MET A 106 27.08 -9.26 4.86
C MET A 106 26.76 -9.49 6.33
N SER A 107 27.59 -8.91 7.21
CA SER A 107 27.27 -8.78 8.63
C SER A 107 26.01 -7.95 8.83
N THR A 108 25.37 -8.05 9.99
CA THR A 108 24.13 -7.32 10.27
C THR A 108 24.31 -5.81 10.15
N SER A 109 25.42 -5.26 10.62
CA SER A 109 25.74 -3.83 10.54
C SER A 109 25.91 -3.37 9.09
N ASN A 110 26.76 -4.04 8.32
CA ASN A 110 27.02 -3.67 6.92
C ASN A 110 25.75 -3.82 6.07
N ARG A 111 24.95 -4.87 6.32
CA ARG A 111 23.66 -5.05 5.62
C ARG A 111 22.72 -3.89 5.88
N ARG A 112 22.62 -3.44 7.13
CA ARG A 112 21.76 -2.34 7.53
C ARG A 112 22.18 -1.04 6.86
N GLU A 113 23.47 -0.72 6.90
CA GLU A 113 24.05 0.46 6.25
C GLU A 113 23.80 0.45 4.74
N THR A 114 24.08 -0.67 4.06
CA THR A 114 23.83 -0.82 2.63
C THR A 114 22.34 -0.65 2.28
N LEU A 115 21.44 -1.19 3.09
CA LEU A 115 19.99 -1.01 2.87
C LEU A 115 19.56 0.44 3.09
N ASP A 116 20.08 1.10 4.12
CA ASP A 116 19.79 2.50 4.42
C ASP A 116 20.26 3.41 3.27
N ASP A 117 21.44 3.17 2.71
CA ASP A 117 21.96 3.90 1.54
C ASP A 117 21.08 3.73 0.30
N HIS A 118 20.67 2.50 -0.01
CA HIS A 118 19.80 2.23 -1.14
C HIS A 118 18.40 2.84 -0.97
N MET A 119 17.86 2.83 0.25
CA MET A 119 16.59 3.47 0.56
C MET A 119 16.68 4.99 0.43
N ASN A 120 17.75 5.58 0.89
CA ASN A 120 18.01 7.03 0.77
C ASN A 120 18.14 7.46 -0.70
N ASP A 121 18.91 6.72 -1.51
CA ASP A 121 19.00 6.96 -2.96
C ASP A 121 17.63 6.84 -3.67
N SER A 122 16.87 5.81 -3.32
CA SER A 122 15.51 5.61 -3.86
C SER A 122 14.57 6.77 -3.48
N ASN A 123 14.62 7.22 -2.24
CA ASN A 123 13.82 8.35 -1.76
C ASN A 123 14.23 9.65 -2.43
N TRP A 124 15.55 9.88 -2.61
CA TRP A 124 16.06 11.03 -3.32
C TRP A 124 15.59 11.07 -4.78
N LYS A 125 15.69 9.96 -5.50
CA LYS A 125 15.20 9.85 -6.88
C LYS A 125 13.70 10.13 -7.00
N LYS A 126 12.90 9.66 -6.05
CA LYS A 126 11.47 9.97 -5.98
C LYS A 126 11.23 11.46 -5.72
N LEU A 127 11.96 12.07 -4.79
CA LEU A 127 11.85 13.49 -4.47
C LEU A 127 12.16 14.37 -5.69
N VAL A 128 13.26 14.09 -6.39
CA VAL A 128 13.65 14.81 -7.61
C VAL A 128 12.62 14.59 -8.72
N GLY A 129 12.13 13.36 -8.90
CA GLY A 129 11.11 13.02 -9.90
C GLY A 129 9.75 13.67 -9.65
N MET A 130 9.39 13.98 -8.42
CA MET A 130 8.13 14.69 -8.13
C MET A 130 8.10 16.08 -8.76
N GLY A 131 9.23 16.80 -8.77
CA GLY A 131 9.30 18.11 -9.42
C GLY A 131 9.01 18.08 -10.92
N GLN A 132 9.34 16.98 -11.59
CA GLN A 132 9.04 16.76 -12.99
C GLN A 132 7.57 16.39 -13.24
N SER A 133 6.95 15.69 -12.29
CA SER A 133 5.53 15.28 -12.37
C SER A 133 4.56 16.45 -12.13
N PHE A 134 4.99 17.49 -11.42
CA PHE A 134 4.22 18.72 -11.17
C PHE A 134 4.57 19.87 -12.10
N GLY A 135 5.52 19.68 -13.03
CA GLY A 135 5.81 20.67 -14.08
C GLY A 135 4.62 20.81 -15.04
N PRO A 136 4.44 21.99 -15.69
CA PRO A 136 3.37 22.18 -16.66
C PRO A 136 3.51 21.11 -17.74
N ASN A 137 2.39 20.44 -18.04
CA ASN A 137 2.30 19.53 -19.18
C ASN A 137 2.85 20.27 -20.40
N LYS A 138 3.77 19.65 -21.12
CA LYS A 138 4.08 20.08 -22.49
C LYS A 138 2.82 19.81 -23.32
N GLU A 139 1.92 20.77 -23.31
CA GLU A 139 0.81 20.79 -24.25
C GLU A 139 1.39 20.85 -25.66
N ASP A 140 0.97 19.92 -26.44
CA ASP A 140 1.08 19.73 -27.84
C ASP A 140 1.19 21.03 -28.65
N ASN A 141 2.40 21.35 -29.13
CA ASN A 141 2.60 22.22 -30.27
C ASN A 141 2.44 21.36 -31.54
N GLU A 142 1.24 20.89 -31.82
CA GLU A 142 0.86 20.57 -33.18
C GLU A 142 0.55 21.88 -33.89
N THR A 143 1.59 22.45 -34.50
CA THR A 143 1.44 23.49 -35.52
C THR A 143 0.71 22.85 -36.68
N HIS A 144 -0.55 23.22 -36.85
CA HIS A 144 -1.21 23.21 -38.14
C HIS A 144 -0.40 24.09 -39.08
N THR A 145 0.23 23.49 -40.05
CA THR A 145 0.65 24.16 -41.29
C THR A 145 -0.35 23.77 -42.35
N ASP A 146 -1.02 24.80 -42.85
CA ASP A 146 -1.87 24.82 -44.05
C ASP A 146 -1.10 24.38 -45.31
#